data_d1b3218c3c148333ee5eac46e9ba4ed4
#
_entry.id   d1b3218c3c148333ee5eac46e9ba4ed4
#
_cell.length_a   1.000
_cell.length_b   1.000
_cell.length_c   1.000
_cell.angle_alpha   90.00
_cell.angle_beta   90.00
_cell.angle_gamma   90.00
#
_symmetry.space_group_name_H-M   'P 1'
#
loop_
_entity.id
_entity.type
_entity.pdbx_description
1 polymer ?
#
loop_
_entity_poly.entity_id
_entity_poly.type
_entity_poly.pdbx_seq_one_letter_code
_entity_poly.pdbx_strand_id
1 'polypeptide(L)'
;RHSNTGTEEDQTHSERTRLELQEMVSVNESFHLAGLIHLHRRVFCLPSSSPVIQENVKLVLKALSGVRRGGTAESSLLFPMFSAGCEATDPADREAILERLKLVEGLGMTYVRNARNLMEKSWETGKSWEGLVKGEFLG
;
A
#
# COMPACT_ATOMS: atom_id res chain seq x y z
N ARG A 1 12.68 -11.16 -44.32
CA ARG A 1 11.32 -10.57 -44.27
C ARG A 1 10.50 -11.15 -43.14
N HIS A 2 10.71 -12.41 -42.80
CA HIS A 2 10.05 -13.05 -41.66
C HIS A 2 10.69 -12.68 -40.32
N SER A 3 11.92 -12.14 -40.37
CA SER A 3 12.65 -11.77 -39.14
C SER A 3 12.10 -10.54 -38.42
N ASN A 4 11.35 -9.64 -39.11
CA ASN A 4 10.83 -8.42 -38.48
C ASN A 4 9.67 -8.69 -37.52
N THR A 5 8.79 -9.66 -37.84
CA THR A 5 7.66 -10.02 -36.97
C THR A 5 8.13 -10.70 -35.69
N GLY A 6 9.11 -11.59 -35.76
CA GLY A 6 9.70 -12.26 -34.62
C GLY A 6 10.41 -11.28 -33.69
N THR A 7 11.11 -10.29 -34.26
CA THR A 7 11.84 -9.28 -33.48
C THR A 7 10.90 -8.34 -32.72
N GLU A 8 9.77 -7.97 -33.32
CA GLU A 8 8.78 -7.11 -32.64
C GLU A 8 8.07 -7.84 -31.50
N GLU A 9 7.72 -9.10 -31.70
CA GLU A 9 7.12 -9.95 -30.66
C GLU A 9 8.10 -10.16 -29.50
N ASP A 10 9.37 -10.41 -29.79
CA ASP A 10 10.42 -10.58 -28.79
C ASP A 10 10.66 -9.30 -28.01
N GLN A 11 10.68 -8.14 -28.68
CA GLN A 11 10.83 -6.84 -28.03
C GLN A 11 9.65 -6.53 -27.12
N THR A 12 8.42 -6.81 -27.57
CA THR A 12 7.20 -6.60 -26.76
C THR A 12 7.20 -7.51 -25.55
N HIS A 13 7.60 -8.76 -25.72
CA HIS A 13 7.70 -9.72 -24.61
C HIS A 13 8.76 -9.28 -23.60
N SER A 14 9.93 -8.85 -24.06
CA SER A 14 11.02 -8.36 -23.19
C SER A 14 10.60 -7.12 -22.43
N GLU A 15 9.89 -6.20 -23.07
CA GLU A 15 9.40 -4.99 -22.43
C GLU A 15 8.34 -5.29 -21.37
N ARG A 16 7.41 -6.21 -21.65
CA ARG A 16 6.41 -6.67 -20.70
C ARG A 16 7.09 -7.29 -19.48
N THR A 17 8.07 -8.16 -19.66
CA THR A 17 8.82 -8.79 -18.59
C THR A 17 9.53 -7.74 -17.73
N ARG A 18 10.14 -6.73 -18.36
CA ARG A 18 10.81 -5.64 -17.65
C ARG A 18 9.83 -4.86 -16.79
N LEU A 19 8.63 -4.54 -17.30
CA LEU A 19 7.59 -3.82 -16.57
C LEU A 19 7.07 -4.65 -15.39
N GLU A 20 6.88 -5.94 -15.59
CA GLU A 20 6.48 -6.86 -14.51
C GLU A 20 7.52 -6.94 -13.41
N LEU A 21 8.81 -6.97 -13.76
CA LEU A 21 9.91 -6.97 -12.80
C LEU A 21 9.97 -5.65 -12.02
N GLN A 22 9.78 -4.52 -12.69
CA GLN A 22 9.72 -3.21 -12.04
C GLN A 22 8.56 -3.13 -11.07
N GLU A 23 7.40 -3.68 -11.44
CA GLU A 23 6.23 -3.75 -10.57
C GLU A 23 6.50 -4.62 -9.34
N MET A 24 7.17 -5.76 -9.50
CA MET A 24 7.59 -6.60 -8.38
C MET A 24 8.53 -5.89 -7.42
N VAL A 25 9.48 -5.12 -7.94
CA VAL A 25 10.38 -4.30 -7.12
C VAL A 25 9.58 -3.30 -6.30
N SER A 26 8.62 -2.63 -6.90
CA SER A 26 7.73 -1.67 -6.22
C SER A 26 6.90 -2.35 -5.12
N VAL A 27 6.37 -3.54 -5.40
CA VAL A 27 5.63 -4.34 -4.40
C VAL A 27 6.53 -4.67 -3.21
N ASN A 28 7.72 -5.20 -3.47
CA ASN A 28 8.68 -5.54 -2.41
C ASN A 28 9.08 -4.32 -1.59
N GLU A 29 9.33 -3.20 -2.24
CA GLU A 29 9.65 -1.93 -1.59
C GLU A 29 8.54 -1.50 -0.64
N SER A 30 7.27 -1.58 -1.08
CA SER A 30 6.13 -1.19 -0.27
C SER A 30 6.00 -2.06 0.99
N PHE A 31 6.24 -3.37 0.88
CA PHE A 31 6.22 -4.27 2.03
C PHE A 31 7.37 -3.99 3.00
N HIS A 32 8.55 -3.73 2.48
CA HIS A 32 9.71 -3.36 3.29
C HIS A 32 9.44 -2.09 4.11
N LEU A 33 8.92 -1.06 3.45
CA LEU A 33 8.59 0.22 4.09
C LEU A 33 7.49 0.07 5.13
N ALA A 34 6.48 -0.75 4.86
CA ALA A 34 5.43 -1.05 5.83
C ALA A 34 6.01 -1.72 7.07
N GLY A 35 6.95 -2.64 6.89
CA GLY A 35 7.67 -3.27 8.00
C GLY A 35 8.46 -2.26 8.83
N LEU A 36 9.12 -1.30 8.18
CA LEU A 36 9.82 -0.22 8.87
C LEU A 36 8.86 0.67 9.68
N ILE A 37 7.70 0.97 9.15
CA ILE A 37 6.67 1.72 9.88
C ILE A 37 6.30 0.99 11.17
N HIS A 38 6.04 -0.31 11.09
CA HIS A 38 5.73 -1.12 12.26
C HIS A 38 6.88 -1.15 13.26
N LEU A 39 8.11 -1.29 12.79
CA LEU A 39 9.30 -1.28 13.64
C LEU A 39 9.40 0.03 14.43
N HIS A 40 9.28 1.16 13.74
CA HIS A 40 9.35 2.48 14.37
C HIS A 40 8.22 2.70 15.37
N ARG A 41 7.00 2.27 15.01
CA ARG A 41 5.83 2.43 15.88
C ARG A 41 5.86 1.50 17.08
N ARG A 42 6.21 0.22 16.87
CA ARG A 42 6.07 -0.83 17.89
C ARG A 42 7.29 -1.04 18.74
N VAL A 43 8.47 -1.03 18.14
CA VAL A 43 9.73 -1.29 18.85
C VAL A 43 10.32 -0.01 19.37
N PHE A 44 10.41 1.02 18.56
CA PHE A 44 10.95 2.32 18.98
C PHE A 44 9.92 3.24 19.60
N CYS A 45 8.66 2.86 19.58
CA CYS A 45 7.56 3.60 20.21
C CYS A 45 7.44 5.05 19.75
N LEU A 46 7.76 5.33 18.50
CA LEU A 46 7.65 6.66 17.92
C LEU A 46 6.17 6.98 17.62
N PRO A 47 5.72 8.21 17.83
CA PRO A 47 4.35 8.59 17.45
C PRO A 47 4.20 8.71 15.93
N SER A 48 2.97 8.60 15.43
CA SER A 48 2.68 8.74 13.99
C SER A 48 3.21 10.06 13.43
N SER A 49 3.20 11.13 14.23
CA SER A 49 3.68 12.43 13.81
C SER A 49 5.20 12.53 13.61
N SER A 50 5.96 11.49 13.96
CA SER A 50 7.41 11.48 13.80
C SER A 50 7.78 11.65 12.33
N PRO A 51 8.77 12.50 12.02
CA PRO A 51 9.19 12.72 10.64
C PRO A 51 9.59 11.43 9.91
N VAL A 52 10.27 10.51 10.59
CA VAL A 52 10.71 9.25 9.98
C VAL A 52 9.51 8.38 9.56
N ILE A 53 8.43 8.38 10.34
CA ILE A 53 7.22 7.62 10.02
C ILE A 53 6.50 8.28 8.84
N GLN A 54 6.33 9.60 8.86
CA GLN A 54 5.67 10.30 7.76
C GLN A 54 6.48 10.22 6.46
N GLU A 55 7.79 10.22 6.54
CA GLU A 55 8.66 10.00 5.38
C GLU A 55 8.42 8.60 4.80
N ASN A 56 8.36 7.58 5.64
CA ASN A 56 8.08 6.21 5.21
C ASN A 56 6.69 6.06 4.59
N VAL A 57 5.68 6.78 5.12
CA VAL A 57 4.34 6.82 4.51
C VAL A 57 4.43 7.36 3.08
N LYS A 58 5.14 8.46 2.88
CA LYS A 58 5.31 9.05 1.54
C LYS A 58 6.08 8.13 0.60
N LEU A 59 7.06 7.41 1.10
CA LEU A 59 7.82 6.44 0.32
C LEU A 59 6.95 5.22 -0.07
N VAL A 60 6.04 4.78 0.81
CA VAL A 60 5.06 3.75 0.44
C VAL A 60 4.19 4.23 -0.71
N LEU A 61 3.68 5.46 -0.65
CA LEU A 61 2.88 6.03 -1.74
C LEU A 61 3.66 6.10 -3.04
N LYS A 62 4.93 6.47 -2.97
CA LYS A 62 5.81 6.48 -4.14
C LYS A 62 5.99 5.08 -4.72
N ALA A 63 6.21 4.07 -3.87
CA ALA A 63 6.32 2.68 -4.30
C ALA A 63 5.01 2.20 -4.94
N LEU A 64 3.86 2.55 -4.35
CA LEU A 64 2.55 2.20 -4.89
C LEU A 64 2.33 2.79 -6.29
N SER A 65 2.91 3.94 -6.58
CA SER A 65 2.80 4.55 -7.91
C SER A 65 3.46 3.71 -9.01
N GLY A 66 4.37 2.82 -8.65
CA GLY A 66 4.99 1.86 -9.57
C GLY A 66 4.17 0.60 -9.81
N VAL A 67 3.01 0.47 -9.17
CA VAL A 67 2.12 -0.69 -9.30
C VAL A 67 0.86 -0.26 -10.05
N ARG A 68 0.52 -1.00 -11.11
CA ARG A 68 -0.63 -0.67 -11.95
C ARG A 68 -1.95 -0.81 -11.18
N ARG A 69 -2.83 0.17 -11.35
CA ARG A 69 -4.17 0.15 -10.78
C ARG A 69 -5.01 -0.90 -11.50
N GLY A 70 -5.74 -1.70 -10.72
CA GLY A 70 -6.59 -2.75 -11.26
C GLY A 70 -5.86 -4.00 -11.72
N GLY A 71 -4.53 -4.05 -11.59
CA GLY A 71 -3.73 -5.23 -11.92
C GLY A 71 -3.74 -6.25 -10.78
N THR A 72 -3.24 -7.44 -11.06
CA THR A 72 -3.19 -8.53 -10.08
C THR A 72 -2.28 -8.22 -8.89
N ALA A 73 -1.20 -7.46 -9.13
CA ALA A 73 -0.25 -7.08 -8.08
C ALA A 73 -0.90 -6.16 -7.04
N GLU A 74 -1.81 -5.28 -7.46
CA GLU A 74 -2.46 -4.33 -6.54
C GLU A 74 -3.27 -5.04 -5.44
N SER A 75 -3.90 -6.15 -5.75
CA SER A 75 -4.69 -6.89 -4.76
C SER A 75 -3.85 -7.47 -3.61
N SER A 76 -2.54 -7.61 -3.79
CA SER A 76 -1.63 -8.09 -2.75
C SER A 76 -1.13 -6.99 -1.82
N LEU A 77 -1.47 -5.72 -2.09
CA LEU A 77 -0.92 -4.55 -1.41
C LEU A 77 -1.74 -4.06 -0.22
N LEU A 78 -2.73 -4.82 0.24
CA LEU A 78 -3.57 -4.39 1.36
C LEU A 78 -2.74 -4.04 2.59
N PHE A 79 -1.77 -4.87 2.94
CA PHE A 79 -0.94 -4.63 4.13
C PHE A 79 -0.14 -3.33 4.05
N PRO A 80 0.63 -3.05 2.99
CA PRO A 80 1.32 -1.76 2.88
C PRO A 80 0.38 -0.56 2.85
N MET A 81 -0.74 -0.64 2.13
CA MET A 81 -1.72 0.44 2.05
C MET A 81 -2.35 0.72 3.42
N PHE A 82 -2.77 -0.31 4.12
CA PHE A 82 -3.35 -0.19 5.45
C PHE A 82 -2.34 0.36 6.45
N SER A 83 -1.13 -0.20 6.47
CA SER A 83 -0.07 0.21 7.40
C SER A 83 0.30 1.68 7.22
N ALA A 84 0.53 2.10 5.99
CA ALA A 84 0.84 3.50 5.71
C ALA A 84 -0.38 4.40 5.96
N GLY A 85 -1.56 3.95 5.57
CA GLY A 85 -2.79 4.71 5.73
C GLY A 85 -3.13 5.01 7.18
N CYS A 86 -2.98 4.03 8.07
CA CYS A 86 -3.25 4.21 9.49
C CYS A 86 -2.33 5.26 10.13
N GLU A 87 -1.10 5.38 9.64
CA GLU A 87 -0.12 6.31 10.19
C GLU A 87 -0.08 7.66 9.46
N ALA A 88 -0.71 7.78 8.29
CA ALA A 88 -0.70 9.02 7.51
C ALA A 88 -1.40 10.15 8.26
N THR A 89 -0.75 11.29 8.35
CA THR A 89 -1.32 12.52 8.94
C THR A 89 -1.68 13.57 7.90
N ASP A 90 -1.00 13.55 6.75
CA ASP A 90 -1.27 14.48 5.66
C ASP A 90 -2.59 14.09 4.97
N PRO A 91 -3.57 15.00 4.87
CA PRO A 91 -4.83 14.71 4.18
C PRO A 91 -4.66 14.23 2.74
N ALA A 92 -3.67 14.74 2.01
CA ALA A 92 -3.40 14.31 0.64
C ALA A 92 -2.94 12.85 0.59
N ASP A 93 -2.10 12.44 1.53
CA ASP A 93 -1.64 11.05 1.65
C ASP A 93 -2.80 10.12 2.00
N ARG A 94 -3.65 10.54 2.94
CA ARG A 94 -4.86 9.79 3.33
C ARG A 94 -5.79 9.58 2.15
N GLU A 95 -6.03 10.62 1.38
CA GLU A 95 -6.88 10.58 0.19
C GLU A 95 -6.34 9.62 -0.87
N ALA A 96 -5.05 9.68 -1.13
CA ALA A 96 -4.39 8.81 -2.12
C ALA A 96 -4.50 7.33 -1.75
N ILE A 97 -4.29 7.00 -0.47
CA ILE A 97 -4.42 5.63 0.01
C ILE A 97 -5.87 5.16 -0.04
N LEU A 98 -6.78 6.00 0.41
CA LEU A 98 -8.23 5.71 0.42
C LEU A 98 -8.73 5.41 -0.99
N GLU A 99 -8.33 6.20 -1.97
CA GLU A 99 -8.68 5.99 -3.38
C GLU A 99 -8.26 4.60 -3.86
N ARG A 100 -7.02 4.20 -3.57
CA ARG A 100 -6.52 2.89 -3.98
C ARG A 100 -7.24 1.75 -3.27
N LEU A 101 -7.52 1.89 -1.98
CA LEU A 101 -8.28 0.88 -1.24
C LEU A 101 -9.68 0.69 -1.79
N LYS A 102 -10.35 1.78 -2.16
CA LYS A 102 -11.69 1.71 -2.76
C LYS A 102 -11.69 0.99 -4.10
N LEU A 103 -10.65 1.17 -4.90
CA LEU A 103 -10.50 0.45 -6.17
C LEU A 103 -10.38 -1.05 -5.94
N VAL A 104 -9.57 -1.47 -4.98
CA VAL A 104 -9.40 -2.89 -4.64
C VAL A 104 -10.68 -3.46 -4.02
N GLU A 105 -11.35 -2.70 -3.17
CA GLU A 105 -12.65 -3.06 -2.58
C GLU A 105 -13.70 -3.32 -3.66
N GLY A 106 -13.70 -2.53 -4.73
CA GLY A 106 -14.60 -2.69 -5.86
C GLY A 106 -14.49 -4.03 -6.58
N LEU A 107 -13.39 -4.78 -6.34
CA LEU A 107 -13.21 -6.13 -6.87
C LEU A 107 -13.89 -7.22 -6.01
N GLY A 108 -14.68 -6.82 -5.00
CA GLY A 108 -15.50 -7.73 -4.22
C GLY A 108 -14.84 -8.33 -2.98
N MET A 109 -13.76 -7.73 -2.48
CA MET A 109 -13.03 -8.22 -1.31
C MET A 109 -13.55 -7.58 -0.02
N THR A 110 -14.37 -8.29 0.74
CA THR A 110 -14.99 -7.80 1.99
C THR A 110 -13.96 -7.41 3.03
N TYR A 111 -12.85 -8.15 3.13
CA TYR A 111 -11.80 -7.84 4.11
C TYR A 111 -11.13 -6.49 3.85
N VAL A 112 -11.11 -6.03 2.60
CA VAL A 112 -10.58 -4.69 2.25
C VAL A 112 -11.50 -3.61 2.83
N ARG A 113 -12.80 -3.80 2.75
CA ARG A 113 -13.78 -2.87 3.35
C ARG A 113 -13.58 -2.77 4.86
N ASN A 114 -13.40 -3.89 5.53
CA ASN A 114 -13.17 -3.92 6.98
C ASN A 114 -11.88 -3.18 7.35
N ALA A 115 -10.82 -3.39 6.59
CA ALA A 115 -9.55 -2.69 6.79
C ALA A 115 -9.71 -1.18 6.58
N ARG A 116 -10.41 -0.77 5.52
CA ARG A 116 -10.68 0.64 5.22
C ARG A 116 -11.49 1.30 6.35
N ASN A 117 -12.53 0.64 6.82
CA ASN A 117 -13.35 1.16 7.92
C ASN A 117 -12.52 1.34 9.20
N LEU A 118 -11.65 0.41 9.51
CA LEU A 118 -10.77 0.48 10.67
C LEU A 118 -9.76 1.64 10.54
N MET A 119 -9.20 1.82 9.35
CA MET A 119 -8.30 2.92 9.04
C MET A 119 -8.97 4.28 9.20
N GLU A 120 -10.17 4.45 8.62
CA GLU A 120 -10.95 5.69 8.75
C GLU A 120 -11.30 5.98 10.22
N LYS A 121 -11.65 4.95 10.96
CA LYS A 121 -11.95 5.08 12.39
C LYS A 121 -10.72 5.49 13.20
N SER A 122 -9.55 4.98 12.82
CA SER A 122 -8.29 5.42 13.42
C SER A 122 -8.04 6.91 13.17
N TRP A 123 -8.33 7.39 11.96
CA TRP A 123 -8.21 8.82 11.65
C TRP A 123 -9.18 9.69 12.47
N GLU A 124 -10.43 9.24 12.62
CA GLU A 124 -11.46 9.97 13.34
C GLU A 124 -11.18 10.07 14.84
N THR A 125 -10.72 8.98 15.43
CA THR A 125 -10.54 8.88 16.87
C THR A 125 -9.16 9.26 17.37
N GLY A 126 -8.17 9.29 16.48
CA GLY A 126 -6.76 9.45 16.85
C GLY A 126 -6.16 8.23 17.56
N LYS A 127 -6.91 7.14 17.67
CA LYS A 127 -6.43 5.90 18.30
C LYS A 127 -5.75 5.02 17.26
N SER A 128 -4.73 4.25 17.69
CA SER A 128 -4.11 3.27 16.83
C SER A 128 -5.12 2.19 16.45
N TRP A 129 -4.94 1.59 15.28
CA TRP A 129 -5.84 0.53 14.85
C TRP A 129 -5.81 -0.68 15.81
N GLU A 130 -4.66 -0.97 16.40
CA GLU A 130 -4.51 -2.04 17.39
C GLU A 130 -5.32 -1.75 18.65
N GLY A 131 -5.33 -0.50 19.09
CA GLY A 131 -6.13 -0.08 20.24
C GLY A 131 -7.62 -0.21 19.98
N LEU A 132 -8.06 0.08 18.76
CA LEU A 132 -9.46 -0.07 18.35
C LEU A 132 -9.89 -1.54 18.32
N VAL A 133 -9.05 -2.42 17.77
CA VAL A 133 -9.31 -3.86 17.73
C VAL A 133 -9.39 -4.43 19.15
N LYS A 134 -8.46 -4.07 20.01
CA LYS A 134 -8.49 -4.48 21.42
C LYS A 134 -9.75 -4.01 22.13
N GLY A 135 -10.17 -2.78 21.86
CA GLY A 135 -11.40 -2.24 22.43
C GLY A 135 -12.64 -3.04 22.03
N GLU A 136 -12.73 -3.49 20.78
CA GLU A 136 -13.84 -4.32 20.30
C GLU A 136 -13.87 -5.70 20.97
N PHE A 137 -12.69 -6.30 21.19
CA PHE A 137 -12.61 -7.64 21.80
C PHE A 137 -12.68 -7.62 23.31
N LEU A 138 -12.25 -6.57 23.96
CA LEU A 138 -12.16 -6.49 25.42
C LEU A 138 -13.23 -5.59 26.06
N GLY A 139 -13.88 -4.82 25.23
CA GLY A 139 -14.87 -3.86 25.69
C GLY A 139 -16.29 -4.34 25.57
#